data_1ffbed4e3ca3054504de1f9b1bd61b5f
#
_entry.id   1ffbed4e3ca3054504de1f9b1bd61b5f
#
_cell.length_a   1.000
_cell.length_b   1.000
_cell.length_c   1.000
_cell.angle_alpha   90.00
_cell.angle_beta   90.00
_cell.angle_gamma   90.00
#
_symmetry.space_group_name_H-M   'P 1'
#
loop_
_entity.id
_entity.type
_entity.pdbx_description
1 polymer ?
#
loop_
_entity_poly.entity_id
_entity_poly.type
_entity_poly.pdbx_seq_one_letter_code
_entity_poly.pdbx_strand_id
1 'polypeptide(L)'
;MNNRTIVERKSEREIVVTRTFNAPPRIVFEAWTRPELMKRWWVPKSMGMSLVSCEMDVRVGGRYRLEFSYEGSTAAFFGTYKEVTPYSRLAWTNEESDGGAVTTVTFVEQDGKTLLTMHELYPSKEALDAAGTGSADATVETFAQLDELLVTLGANEGQPGR
;
A
#
# COMPACT_ATOMS: atom_id res chain seq x y z
N MET A 1 4.68 -21.16 8.23
CA MET A 1 3.43 -20.68 7.62
C MET A 1 3.70 -19.56 6.65
N ASN A 2 3.31 -19.73 5.43
CA ASN A 2 3.56 -18.71 4.42
C ASN A 2 2.42 -17.70 4.38
N ASN A 3 2.80 -16.42 4.45
CA ASN A 3 1.85 -15.36 4.19
C ASN A 3 1.82 -15.12 2.71
N ARG A 4 0.65 -15.28 2.10
CA ARG A 4 0.49 -15.09 0.67
C ARG A 4 -0.37 -13.89 0.40
N THR A 5 -0.01 -13.17 -0.66
CA THR A 5 -0.85 -12.12 -1.18
C THR A 5 -1.91 -12.76 -2.07
N ILE A 6 -3.17 -12.50 -1.76
CA ILE A 6 -4.29 -13.01 -2.52
C ILE A 6 -4.95 -11.84 -3.22
N VAL A 7 -5.11 -11.97 -4.54
CA VAL A 7 -5.72 -10.93 -5.37
C VAL A 7 -7.01 -11.47 -5.94
N GLU A 8 -8.12 -10.74 -5.73
CA GLU A 8 -9.42 -11.15 -6.23
C GLU A 8 -10.10 -9.99 -6.94
N ARG A 9 -10.68 -10.27 -8.11
CA ARG A 9 -11.58 -9.31 -8.75
C ARG A 9 -12.99 -9.61 -8.22
N LYS A 10 -13.47 -8.73 -7.34
CA LYS A 10 -14.74 -8.95 -6.65
C LYS A 10 -15.95 -8.57 -7.50
N SER A 11 -15.78 -7.64 -8.43
CA SER A 11 -16.85 -7.19 -9.29
C SER A 11 -16.25 -6.54 -10.53
N GLU A 12 -17.12 -5.99 -11.39
CA GLU A 12 -16.65 -5.29 -12.59
C GLU A 12 -15.78 -4.08 -12.27
N ARG A 13 -15.89 -3.53 -11.05
CA ARG A 13 -15.20 -2.31 -10.64
C ARG A 13 -14.29 -2.48 -9.44
N GLU A 14 -14.19 -3.68 -8.88
CA GLU A 14 -13.52 -3.86 -7.59
C GLU A 14 -12.42 -4.91 -7.64
N ILE A 15 -11.26 -4.56 -7.08
CA ILE A 15 -10.19 -5.53 -6.81
C ILE A 15 -9.92 -5.50 -5.31
N VAL A 16 -9.74 -6.68 -4.72
CA VAL A 16 -9.41 -6.81 -3.30
C VAL A 16 -8.13 -7.61 -3.18
N VAL A 17 -7.19 -7.06 -2.44
CA VAL A 17 -5.91 -7.72 -2.17
C VAL A 17 -5.82 -7.93 -0.66
N THR A 18 -5.53 -9.16 -0.25
CA THR A 18 -5.40 -9.49 1.17
C THR A 18 -4.08 -10.18 1.44
N ARG A 19 -3.54 -9.91 2.63
CA ARG A 19 -2.34 -10.59 3.10
C ARG A 19 -2.25 -10.42 4.61
N THR A 20 -1.75 -11.46 5.30
CA THR A 20 -1.42 -11.37 6.72
C THR A 20 0.06 -11.02 6.84
N PHE A 21 0.35 -9.98 7.63
CA PHE A 21 1.73 -9.55 7.91
C PHE A 21 2.09 -9.90 9.35
N ASN A 22 3.34 -10.26 9.56
CA ASN A 22 3.84 -10.71 10.86
C ASN A 22 4.28 -9.55 11.74
N ALA A 23 3.37 -8.59 11.95
CA ALA A 23 3.61 -7.43 12.80
C ALA A 23 2.26 -6.89 13.24
N PRO A 24 2.20 -6.23 14.40
CA PRO A 24 0.93 -5.67 14.88
C PRO A 24 0.48 -4.49 14.02
N PRO A 25 -0.83 -4.17 14.03
CA PRO A 25 -1.36 -3.10 13.17
C PRO A 25 -0.67 -1.76 13.33
N ARG A 26 -0.22 -1.40 14.53
CA ARG A 26 0.48 -0.14 14.73
C ARG A 26 1.72 -0.04 13.84
N ILE A 27 2.50 -1.11 13.79
CA ILE A 27 3.74 -1.10 13.00
C ILE A 27 3.43 -1.14 11.51
N VAL A 28 2.45 -1.96 11.11
CA VAL A 28 2.06 -2.02 9.70
C VAL A 28 1.51 -0.67 9.25
N PHE A 29 0.66 -0.05 10.07
CA PHE A 29 0.08 1.25 9.75
C PHE A 29 1.18 2.31 9.58
N GLU A 30 2.21 2.28 10.43
CA GLU A 30 3.32 3.23 10.30
C GLU A 30 4.04 3.07 8.97
N ALA A 31 4.19 1.84 8.49
CA ALA A 31 4.83 1.60 7.20
C ALA A 31 4.03 2.21 6.04
N TRP A 32 2.73 2.39 6.22
CA TRP A 32 1.85 3.00 5.21
C TRP A 32 1.74 4.52 5.36
N THR A 33 2.19 5.09 6.47
CA THR A 33 1.92 6.50 6.77
C THR A 33 3.17 7.33 7.04
N ARG A 34 4.32 6.70 7.14
CA ARG A 34 5.58 7.42 7.34
C ARG A 34 6.38 7.42 6.04
N PRO A 35 6.73 8.60 5.51
CA PRO A 35 7.42 8.67 4.21
C PRO A 35 8.72 7.89 4.15
N GLU A 36 9.52 7.93 5.22
CA GLU A 36 10.80 7.22 5.23
C GLU A 36 10.62 5.71 5.14
N LEU A 37 9.48 5.18 5.60
CA LEU A 37 9.19 3.76 5.50
C LEU A 37 8.54 3.43 4.17
N MET A 38 7.59 4.26 3.72
CA MET A 38 6.90 4.05 2.45
C MET A 38 7.90 3.96 1.29
N LYS A 39 8.95 4.77 1.31
CA LYS A 39 9.95 4.77 0.26
C LYS A 39 10.65 3.43 0.09
N ARG A 40 10.60 2.59 1.11
CA ARG A 40 11.35 1.35 1.09
C ARG A 40 10.60 0.18 0.48
N TRP A 41 9.28 0.29 0.29
CA TRP A 41 8.52 -0.87 -0.18
C TRP A 41 7.47 -0.58 -1.25
N TRP A 42 7.12 0.68 -1.48
CA TRP A 42 5.94 1.02 -2.29
C TRP A 42 6.04 0.65 -3.76
N VAL A 43 7.23 0.62 -4.35
CA VAL A 43 7.40 0.30 -5.77
C VAL A 43 8.20 -0.98 -5.95
N PRO A 44 7.88 -1.78 -7.00
CA PRO A 44 8.56 -3.06 -7.20
C PRO A 44 10.01 -2.85 -7.65
N LYS A 45 10.93 -3.30 -6.81
CA LYS A 45 12.36 -3.12 -7.07
C LYS A 45 12.86 -3.95 -8.24
N SER A 46 12.20 -5.08 -8.50
CA SER A 46 12.60 -5.95 -9.61
C SER A 46 12.41 -5.27 -10.96
N MET A 47 11.56 -4.25 -11.02
CA MET A 47 11.33 -3.49 -12.25
C MET A 47 12.25 -2.29 -12.38
N GLY A 48 13.20 -2.13 -11.46
CA GLY A 48 14.11 -1.01 -11.50
C GLY A 48 13.50 0.30 -11.05
N MET A 49 12.38 0.24 -10.36
CA MET A 49 11.69 1.43 -9.86
C MET A 49 12.20 1.81 -8.49
N SER A 50 12.25 3.11 -8.22
CA SER A 50 12.56 3.60 -6.87
C SER A 50 11.79 4.89 -6.61
N LEU A 51 11.37 5.07 -5.35
CA LEU A 51 10.76 6.33 -4.95
C LEU A 51 11.86 7.34 -4.69
N VAL A 52 11.79 8.46 -5.41
CA VAL A 52 12.79 9.53 -5.28
C VAL A 52 12.30 10.64 -4.36
N SER A 53 10.99 10.74 -4.13
CA SER A 53 10.46 11.63 -3.10
C SER A 53 9.13 11.08 -2.61
N CYS A 54 8.78 11.43 -1.38
CA CYS A 54 7.58 10.92 -0.74
C CYS A 54 7.05 11.98 0.21
N GLU A 55 5.98 12.65 -0.20
CA GLU A 55 5.33 13.69 0.60
C GLU A 55 3.94 13.20 0.98
N MET A 56 3.65 13.20 2.27
CA MET A 56 2.39 12.64 2.77
C MET A 56 1.88 13.49 3.93
N ASP A 57 0.70 14.08 3.74
CA ASP A 57 0.00 14.78 4.81
C ASP A 57 -1.14 13.87 5.26
N VAL A 58 -0.83 13.00 6.22
CA VAL A 58 -1.72 11.89 6.57
C VAL A 58 -2.82 12.36 7.51
N ARG A 59 -3.86 12.92 6.92
CA ARG A 59 -5.08 13.35 7.61
C ARG A 59 -6.18 13.47 6.58
N VAL A 60 -7.41 13.45 7.04
CA VAL A 60 -8.55 13.61 6.13
C VAL A 60 -8.42 14.95 5.41
N GLY A 61 -8.49 14.91 4.09
CA GLY A 61 -8.30 16.09 3.26
C GLY A 61 -6.86 16.43 2.96
N GLY A 62 -5.90 15.75 3.60
CA GLY A 62 -4.49 15.93 3.28
C GLY A 62 -4.14 15.28 1.97
N ARG A 63 -3.05 15.70 1.38
CA ARG A 63 -2.65 15.19 0.08
C ARG A 63 -1.35 14.40 0.19
N TYR A 64 -1.14 13.52 -0.78
CA TYR A 64 0.12 12.79 -0.88
C TYR A 64 0.66 12.90 -2.30
N ARG A 65 1.98 12.81 -2.43
CA ARG A 65 2.65 12.74 -3.72
C ARG A 65 3.89 11.87 -3.58
N LEU A 66 3.92 10.77 -4.32
CA LEU A 66 5.02 9.82 -4.29
C LEU A 66 5.65 9.81 -5.67
N GLU A 67 6.83 10.40 -5.79
CA GLU A 67 7.53 10.44 -7.08
C GLU A 67 8.45 9.24 -7.22
N PHE A 68 8.40 8.60 -8.36
CA PHE A 68 9.25 7.45 -8.61
C PHE A 68 9.96 7.59 -9.94
N SER A 69 11.12 6.95 -10.04
CA SER A 69 11.86 6.89 -11.28
C SER A 69 11.74 5.51 -11.91
N TYR A 70 11.71 5.47 -13.23
CA TYR A 70 11.61 4.23 -13.97
C TYR A 70 12.18 4.50 -15.37
N GLU A 71 13.21 3.74 -15.72
CA GLU A 71 13.85 3.82 -17.05
C GLU A 71 14.24 5.25 -17.44
N GLY A 72 14.78 6.00 -16.49
CA GLY A 72 15.26 7.34 -16.75
C GLY A 72 14.19 8.41 -16.75
N SER A 73 12.94 8.03 -16.52
CA SER A 73 11.83 8.97 -16.45
C SER A 73 11.30 9.04 -15.03
N THR A 74 10.59 10.11 -14.72
CA THR A 74 9.99 10.31 -13.41
C THR A 74 8.49 10.46 -13.57
N ALA A 75 7.74 9.82 -12.67
CA ALA A 75 6.29 9.98 -12.62
C ALA A 75 5.88 10.00 -11.15
N ALA A 76 4.59 10.22 -10.89
CA ALA A 76 4.14 10.33 -9.51
C ALA A 76 2.77 9.69 -9.32
N PHE A 77 2.60 9.11 -8.13
CA PHE A 77 1.27 8.80 -7.61
C PHE A 77 0.86 9.98 -6.74
N PHE A 78 -0.39 10.43 -6.83
CA PHE A 78 -0.83 11.52 -5.98
C PHE A 78 -2.36 11.46 -5.82
N GLY A 79 -2.82 12.05 -4.73
CA GLY A 79 -4.24 12.08 -4.44
C GLY A 79 -4.52 12.70 -3.09
N THR A 80 -5.69 12.40 -2.54
CA THR A 80 -6.18 12.98 -1.30
C THR A 80 -6.63 11.87 -0.36
N TYR A 81 -6.28 12.00 0.92
CA TYR A 81 -6.78 11.07 1.94
C TYR A 81 -8.24 11.34 2.22
N LYS A 82 -9.04 10.30 2.17
CA LYS A 82 -10.48 10.37 2.45
C LYS A 82 -10.80 9.91 3.85
N GLU A 83 -9.99 9.02 4.39
CA GLU A 83 -10.21 8.50 5.73
C GLU A 83 -8.85 8.16 6.35
N VAL A 84 -8.66 8.54 7.61
CA VAL A 84 -7.45 8.18 8.37
C VAL A 84 -7.91 7.83 9.78
N THR A 85 -7.93 6.53 10.09
CA THR A 85 -8.24 6.05 11.43
C THR A 85 -7.03 5.29 11.92
N PRO A 86 -6.25 5.87 12.85
CA PRO A 86 -4.99 5.27 13.25
C PRO A 86 -5.13 3.81 13.60
N TYR A 87 -4.23 3.05 13.02
CA TYR A 87 -4.00 1.63 13.23
C TYR A 87 -5.09 0.72 12.68
N SER A 88 -6.16 1.26 12.07
CA SER A 88 -7.23 0.40 11.57
C SER A 88 -7.65 0.66 10.12
N ARG A 89 -7.55 1.91 9.63
CA ARG A 89 -8.11 2.16 8.30
C ARG A 89 -7.53 3.40 7.64
N LEU A 90 -7.25 3.27 6.34
CA LEU A 90 -6.84 4.38 5.48
C LEU A 90 -7.67 4.31 4.21
N ALA A 91 -8.02 5.47 3.67
CA ALA A 91 -8.63 5.52 2.34
C ALA A 91 -8.11 6.76 1.62
N TRP A 92 -7.88 6.62 0.32
CA TRP A 92 -7.38 7.74 -0.47
C TRP A 92 -7.83 7.60 -1.91
N THR A 93 -7.77 8.72 -2.64
CA THR A 93 -8.03 8.75 -4.07
C THR A 93 -6.70 8.59 -4.81
N ASN A 94 -6.79 8.09 -6.02
CA ASN A 94 -5.66 8.02 -6.94
C ASN A 94 -6.01 8.97 -8.08
N GLU A 95 -5.35 10.16 -8.10
CA GLU A 95 -5.77 11.25 -8.98
C GLU A 95 -4.84 11.45 -10.17
N GLU A 96 -3.87 10.57 -10.36
CA GLU A 96 -2.93 10.68 -11.47
C GLU A 96 -3.57 10.38 -12.82
N SER A 97 -4.79 9.82 -12.80
CA SER A 97 -5.55 9.61 -14.04
C SER A 97 -7.04 9.68 -13.74
N ASP A 98 -7.85 9.93 -14.77
CA ASP A 98 -9.32 10.00 -14.63
C ASP A 98 -9.92 8.65 -14.25
N GLY A 99 -9.23 7.56 -14.60
CA GLY A 99 -9.70 6.22 -14.28
C GLY A 99 -9.19 5.70 -12.94
N GLY A 100 -8.69 6.57 -12.09
CA GLY A 100 -8.08 6.15 -10.82
C GLY A 100 -9.08 5.63 -9.81
N ALA A 101 -8.67 4.60 -9.08
CA ALA A 101 -9.51 3.97 -8.07
C ALA A 101 -9.51 4.76 -6.78
N VAL A 102 -10.53 4.51 -5.94
CA VAL A 102 -10.48 4.87 -4.52
C VAL A 102 -9.96 3.64 -3.78
N THR A 103 -8.87 3.81 -3.07
CA THR A 103 -8.23 2.71 -2.35
C THR A 103 -8.53 2.80 -0.87
N THR A 104 -8.99 1.71 -0.29
CA THR A 104 -9.25 1.60 1.15
C THR A 104 -8.44 0.44 1.70
N VAL A 105 -7.68 0.71 2.76
CA VAL A 105 -6.86 -0.31 3.41
C VAL A 105 -7.33 -0.47 4.84
N THR A 106 -7.61 -1.71 5.24
CA THR A 106 -7.98 -2.01 6.62
C THR A 106 -6.91 -2.88 7.26
N PHE A 107 -6.69 -2.66 8.54
CA PHE A 107 -5.66 -3.34 9.33
C PHE A 107 -6.37 -3.98 10.51
N VAL A 108 -6.47 -5.31 10.51
CA VAL A 108 -7.19 -6.03 11.56
C VAL A 108 -6.20 -6.91 12.31
N GLU A 109 -6.16 -6.72 13.63
CA GLU A 109 -5.24 -7.48 14.47
C GLU A 109 -5.75 -8.91 14.64
N GLN A 110 -4.85 -9.88 14.44
CA GLN A 110 -5.15 -11.29 14.63
C GLN A 110 -3.91 -11.96 15.25
N ASP A 111 -4.00 -12.25 16.54
CA ASP A 111 -2.94 -12.99 17.26
C ASP A 111 -1.57 -12.31 17.11
N GLY A 112 -1.53 -10.99 17.26
CA GLY A 112 -0.30 -10.23 17.18
C GLY A 112 0.17 -9.92 15.77
N LYS A 113 -0.58 -10.38 14.78
CA LYS A 113 -0.31 -10.11 13.37
C LYS A 113 -1.39 -9.21 12.81
N THR A 114 -1.23 -8.80 11.57
CA THR A 114 -2.20 -7.95 10.92
C THR A 114 -2.74 -8.60 9.66
N LEU A 115 -4.06 -8.77 9.60
CA LEU A 115 -4.72 -9.08 8.34
C LEU A 115 -4.99 -7.76 7.64
N LEU A 116 -4.33 -7.55 6.52
CA LEU A 116 -4.46 -6.33 5.73
C LEU A 116 -5.33 -6.62 4.52
N THR A 117 -6.33 -5.77 4.31
CA THR A 117 -7.18 -5.83 3.12
C THR A 117 -7.08 -4.51 2.39
N MET A 118 -6.66 -4.56 1.12
CA MET A 118 -6.62 -3.38 0.27
C MET A 118 -7.72 -3.52 -0.78
N HIS A 119 -8.67 -2.61 -0.73
CA HIS A 119 -9.82 -2.61 -1.64
C HIS A 119 -9.69 -1.44 -2.61
N GLU A 120 -9.80 -1.73 -3.91
CA GLU A 120 -9.75 -0.69 -4.93
C GLU A 120 -11.06 -0.67 -5.68
N LEU A 121 -11.74 0.48 -5.63
CA LEU A 121 -13.01 0.69 -6.34
C LEU A 121 -12.77 1.64 -7.49
N TYR A 122 -12.94 1.15 -8.70
CA TYR A 122 -12.73 1.94 -9.91
C TYR A 122 -14.03 2.64 -10.31
N PRO A 123 -13.93 3.75 -11.04
CA PRO A 123 -15.14 4.50 -11.45
C PRO A 123 -16.00 3.77 -12.47
N SER A 124 -15.41 2.81 -13.20
CA SER A 124 -16.15 2.06 -14.21
C SER A 124 -15.47 0.72 -14.48
N LYS A 125 -16.20 -0.16 -15.14
CA LYS A 125 -15.64 -1.42 -15.60
C LYS A 125 -14.48 -1.18 -16.56
N GLU A 126 -14.64 -0.21 -17.44
CA GLU A 126 -13.61 0.14 -18.42
C GLU A 126 -12.33 0.61 -17.75
N ALA A 127 -12.44 1.37 -16.66
CA ALA A 127 -11.26 1.83 -15.94
C ALA A 127 -10.52 0.65 -15.32
N LEU A 128 -11.23 -0.30 -14.73
CA LEU A 128 -10.60 -1.48 -14.17
C LEU A 128 -9.97 -2.33 -15.27
N ASP A 129 -10.69 -2.53 -16.37
CA ASP A 129 -10.16 -3.31 -17.49
C ASP A 129 -8.89 -2.70 -18.05
N ALA A 130 -8.84 -1.36 -18.13
CA ALA A 130 -7.66 -0.65 -18.61
C ALA A 130 -6.47 -0.80 -17.67
N ALA A 131 -6.73 -0.77 -16.36
CA ALA A 131 -5.68 -0.98 -15.36
C ALA A 131 -5.19 -2.43 -15.39
N GLY A 132 -6.08 -3.36 -15.71
CA GLY A 132 -5.77 -4.76 -15.79
C GLY A 132 -5.33 -5.33 -14.45
N THR A 133 -4.58 -6.43 -14.51
CA THR A 133 -4.04 -7.04 -13.30
C THR A 133 -2.59 -6.64 -13.03
N GLY A 134 -2.00 -5.81 -13.89
CA GLY A 134 -0.60 -5.44 -13.74
C GLY A 134 -0.31 -4.75 -12.42
N SER A 135 -1.20 -3.84 -12.02
CA SER A 135 -1.08 -3.16 -10.74
C SER A 135 -1.17 -4.15 -9.57
N ALA A 136 -2.09 -5.10 -9.67
CA ALA A 136 -2.25 -6.12 -8.62
C ALA A 136 -1.04 -7.07 -8.60
N ASP A 137 -0.50 -7.41 -9.76
CA ASP A 137 0.71 -8.25 -9.82
C ASP A 137 1.89 -7.55 -9.18
N ALA A 138 2.03 -6.24 -9.42
CA ALA A 138 3.08 -5.45 -8.77
C ALA A 138 2.88 -5.43 -7.25
N THR A 139 1.63 -5.42 -6.80
CA THR A 139 1.32 -5.44 -5.37
C THR A 139 1.82 -6.71 -4.69
N VAL A 140 1.80 -7.84 -5.39
CA VAL A 140 2.35 -9.08 -4.83
C VAL A 140 3.81 -8.87 -4.45
N GLU A 141 4.58 -8.23 -5.32
CA GLU A 141 5.99 -7.97 -5.04
C GLU A 141 6.16 -6.90 -3.97
N THR A 142 5.41 -5.80 -4.04
CA THR A 142 5.58 -4.72 -3.06
C THR A 142 5.15 -5.17 -1.67
N PHE A 143 4.15 -6.04 -1.57
CA PHE A 143 3.76 -6.60 -0.27
C PHE A 143 4.84 -7.53 0.27
N ALA A 144 5.55 -8.26 -0.58
CA ALA A 144 6.68 -9.04 -0.12
C ALA A 144 7.80 -8.11 0.39
N GLN A 145 8.02 -6.99 -0.28
CA GLN A 145 8.99 -6.00 0.18
C GLN A 145 8.56 -5.37 1.51
N LEU A 146 7.26 -5.13 1.67
CA LEU A 146 6.73 -4.64 2.94
C LEU A 146 6.98 -5.66 4.05
N ASP A 147 6.75 -6.93 3.77
CA ASP A 147 6.96 -7.98 4.76
C ASP A 147 8.41 -8.01 5.24
N GLU A 148 9.36 -7.85 4.31
CA GLU A 148 10.78 -7.78 4.68
C GLU A 148 11.09 -6.58 5.55
N LEU A 149 10.50 -5.43 5.22
CA LEU A 149 10.66 -4.23 6.05
C LEU A 149 10.12 -4.45 7.44
N LEU A 150 8.95 -5.07 7.54
CA LEU A 150 8.32 -5.30 8.84
C LEU A 150 9.13 -6.24 9.72
N VAL A 151 9.81 -7.22 9.14
CA VAL A 151 10.71 -8.07 9.90
C VAL A 151 11.81 -7.22 10.55
N THR A 152 12.38 -6.28 9.81
CA THR A 152 13.40 -5.38 10.33
C THR A 152 12.85 -4.52 11.47
N LEU A 153 11.67 -3.94 11.27
CA LEU A 153 11.04 -3.10 12.30
C LEU A 153 10.66 -3.91 13.53
N GLY A 154 10.14 -5.11 13.30
CA GLY A 154 9.77 -5.99 14.40
C GLY A 154 10.95 -6.45 15.21
N ALA A 155 12.07 -6.73 14.54
CA ALA A 155 13.28 -7.13 15.24
C ALA A 155 13.77 -6.00 16.15
N ASN A 156 13.72 -4.75 15.66
CA ASN A 156 14.13 -3.60 16.46
C ASN A 156 13.18 -3.41 17.65
N GLU A 157 11.87 -3.56 17.42
CA GLU A 157 10.88 -3.42 18.48
C GLU A 157 10.99 -4.53 19.49
N GLY A 158 11.31 -5.74 19.03
CA GLY A 158 11.31 -6.92 19.87
C GLY A 158 12.56 -7.15 20.68
N GLN A 159 13.59 -6.31 20.55
CA GLN A 159 14.83 -6.54 21.27
C GLN A 159 14.69 -6.21 22.74
N PRO A 160 15.20 -7.10 23.61
CA PRO A 160 15.15 -6.82 25.05
C PRO A 160 15.98 -5.60 25.40
N GLY A 161 15.59 -4.95 26.45
CA GLY A 161 16.33 -3.78 26.91
C GLY A 161 16.03 -2.54 26.11
N ARG A 162 15.18 -2.71 25.14
CA ARG A 162 14.83 -1.56 24.43
C ARG A 162 13.48 -1.19 24.77
#